data_1a9d17eec7af4353d3c57e4705c97294
#
_entry.id   1a9d17eec7af4353d3c57e4705c97294
#
_cell.length_a   1.000
_cell.length_b   1.000
_cell.length_c   1.000
_cell.angle_alpha   90.00
_cell.angle_beta   90.00
_cell.angle_gamma   90.00
#
_symmetry.space_group_name_H-M   'P 1'
#
loop_
_entity.id
_entity.type
_entity.pdbx_description
1 polymer ?
#
loop_
_entity_poly.entity_id
_entity_poly.type
_entity_poly.pdbx_seq_one_letter_code
_entity_poly.pdbx_strand_id
1 'polypeptide(L)'
;MVKKVERCLGEALAQAVMAAAKGNSQTSVPVAAVLWPDRDGAWTPGLVQLQQRLPDLFVVGAYDPEHRTGHAIWLKTAISGALPEVAPKGVPVIYLPGVSRAELRAIESCPRDLQPLAELQYRGVFWSQANAKDWTLSAFLSSKNGGLELDVAQDKATQEALRQALEAGVLLDRPVAELQGRQINAEWLHSLLAPNPTRDLLLWMNDADSARAQWAGVRWDVFSKRCKADFGFDPVADGLLVAAELLAKGKGKWAAVSELYRDSYTSFPKVYDLLLKVQPPQLGLFDELDQLAGYPQANEEREANLRYALAACDSMDSAQARAAIHKAEQEHGGRRGWLWRRMGQSPLAVALGHLSRLVELSTNLPSGSSPEQLAASYQQHGWQVDAAALDALAAVQAKADVDAVSAALRSVYRPWLDAAAVRLQEAAKSVGGLPPLSPSTSGETEDGVCTVFVDGLRYDVAVRLKERLAELGKPALSVSWTSMPSVTASGKPWCSPVRDLVAGTKEDADFQPRVASDGKPLSGHNFRKLLAETGVQVLDKHESGDPQGRAWTESGDLDHYGHEHGIRLAKVLDVQLNQVMERVE
;
A
#
# COMPACT_ATOMS: atom_id res chain seq x y z
N MET A 1 -21.26 -15.02 -27.41
CA MET A 1 -22.30 -14.09 -26.96
C MET A 1 -21.76 -12.68 -27.14
N VAL A 2 -22.25 -11.94 -28.11
CA VAL A 2 -21.91 -10.54 -28.36
C VAL A 2 -22.52 -9.76 -27.19
N LYS A 3 -21.68 -9.09 -26.33
CA LYS A 3 -22.17 -8.16 -25.31
C LYS A 3 -22.98 -7.07 -26.03
N LYS A 4 -24.29 -7.04 -25.82
CA LYS A 4 -25.16 -5.93 -26.19
C LYS A 4 -24.54 -4.69 -25.53
N VAL A 5 -24.01 -3.75 -26.30
CA VAL A 5 -23.54 -2.47 -25.78
C VAL A 5 -24.75 -1.80 -25.13
N GLU A 6 -24.75 -1.68 -23.83
CA GLU A 6 -25.85 -1.04 -23.09
C GLU A 6 -25.80 0.46 -23.41
N ARG A 7 -26.91 0.98 -23.94
CA ARG A 7 -27.10 2.38 -24.30
C ARG A 7 -27.03 3.27 -23.08
N CYS A 8 -26.18 4.30 -23.09
CA CYS A 8 -26.13 5.31 -22.03
C CYS A 8 -27.25 6.36 -22.16
N LEU A 9 -27.48 7.15 -21.09
CA LEU A 9 -28.51 8.18 -21.06
C LEU A 9 -28.28 9.24 -22.16
N GLY A 10 -27.05 9.68 -22.37
CA GLY A 10 -26.73 10.66 -23.41
C GLY A 10 -27.01 10.15 -24.84
N GLU A 11 -26.77 8.87 -25.10
CA GLU A 11 -27.14 8.23 -26.36
C GLU A 11 -28.65 8.10 -26.52
N ALA A 12 -29.36 7.82 -25.43
CA ALA A 12 -30.81 7.75 -25.40
C ALA A 12 -31.42 9.11 -25.74
N LEU A 13 -30.89 10.16 -25.16
CA LEU A 13 -31.32 11.55 -25.41
C LEU A 13 -31.03 11.94 -26.88
N ALA A 14 -29.80 11.68 -27.37
CA ALA A 14 -29.43 11.98 -28.75
C ALA A 14 -30.37 11.26 -29.75
N GLN A 15 -30.69 10.00 -29.49
CA GLN A 15 -31.63 9.27 -30.34
C GLN A 15 -33.05 9.86 -30.28
N ALA A 16 -33.53 10.31 -29.10
CA ALA A 16 -34.85 10.94 -28.97
C ALA A 16 -34.91 12.27 -29.70
N VAL A 17 -33.88 13.10 -29.62
CA VAL A 17 -33.75 14.37 -30.36
C VAL A 17 -33.73 14.08 -31.86
N MET A 18 -32.91 13.12 -32.33
CA MET A 18 -32.80 12.79 -33.77
C MET A 18 -34.04 12.08 -34.30
N ALA A 19 -34.81 11.38 -33.46
CA ALA A 19 -36.10 10.80 -33.86
C ALA A 19 -37.10 11.89 -34.30
N ALA A 20 -37.04 13.07 -33.70
CA ALA A 20 -37.86 14.20 -34.14
C ALA A 20 -37.52 14.67 -35.56
N ALA A 21 -36.26 14.50 -36.01
CA ALA A 21 -35.83 14.86 -37.35
C ALA A 21 -36.48 13.98 -38.44
N LYS A 22 -37.00 12.83 -38.10
CA LYS A 22 -37.67 11.94 -39.09
C LYS A 22 -39.00 12.48 -39.61
N GLY A 23 -39.53 13.53 -38.98
CA GLY A 23 -40.74 14.22 -39.38
C GLY A 23 -41.99 13.37 -39.46
N ASN A 24 -43.08 13.94 -39.94
CA ASN A 24 -44.29 13.21 -40.25
C ASN A 24 -44.13 12.59 -41.65
N SER A 25 -44.25 11.27 -41.76
CA SER A 25 -44.17 10.52 -43.03
C SER A 25 -45.19 10.97 -44.11
N GLN A 26 -46.12 11.86 -43.73
CA GLN A 26 -47.14 12.40 -44.66
C GLN A 26 -46.70 13.72 -45.35
N THR A 27 -45.52 14.29 -44.97
CA THR A 27 -44.99 15.48 -45.63
C THR A 27 -43.84 15.15 -46.55
N SER A 28 -43.92 15.60 -47.81
CA SER A 28 -42.91 15.40 -48.84
C SER A 28 -41.66 16.29 -48.71
N VAL A 29 -41.64 17.19 -47.70
CA VAL A 29 -40.54 18.15 -47.53
C VAL A 29 -39.60 17.67 -46.39
N PRO A 30 -38.28 17.57 -46.65
CA PRO A 30 -37.30 17.20 -45.60
C PRO A 30 -37.30 18.25 -44.47
N VAL A 31 -37.13 17.76 -43.25
CA VAL A 31 -36.96 18.59 -42.07
C VAL A 31 -35.67 19.39 -42.16
N ALA A 32 -35.76 20.72 -42.11
CA ALA A 32 -34.62 21.63 -42.27
C ALA A 32 -33.74 21.71 -41.00
N ALA A 33 -34.35 21.59 -39.82
CA ALA A 33 -33.67 21.58 -38.53
C ALA A 33 -34.57 21.02 -37.42
N VAL A 34 -33.99 20.51 -36.37
CA VAL A 34 -34.65 20.22 -35.08
C VAL A 34 -34.44 21.41 -34.16
N LEU A 35 -35.52 22.04 -33.76
CA LEU A 35 -35.49 23.15 -32.79
C LEU A 35 -35.68 22.59 -31.38
N TRP A 36 -34.70 22.86 -30.50
CA TRP A 36 -34.69 22.44 -29.11
C TRP A 36 -34.84 23.64 -28.17
N PRO A 37 -36.06 24.08 -27.89
CA PRO A 37 -36.28 25.19 -26.96
C PRO A 37 -36.08 24.71 -25.53
N ASP A 38 -35.41 25.54 -24.72
CA ASP A 38 -35.16 25.30 -23.30
C ASP A 38 -35.21 26.63 -22.53
N ARG A 39 -36.42 27.01 -22.15
CA ARG A 39 -36.67 28.27 -21.48
C ARG A 39 -35.87 28.46 -20.20
N ASP A 40 -35.73 27.37 -19.42
CA ASP A 40 -35.11 27.41 -18.11
C ASP A 40 -33.59 27.07 -18.16
N GLY A 41 -33.04 26.79 -19.33
CA GLY A 41 -31.64 26.44 -19.52
C GLY A 41 -31.26 25.13 -18.84
N ALA A 42 -32.19 24.20 -18.66
CA ALA A 42 -32.02 22.98 -17.89
C ALA A 42 -30.95 22.05 -18.46
N TRP A 43 -30.69 22.11 -19.77
CA TRP A 43 -29.70 21.27 -20.48
C TRP A 43 -28.35 21.96 -20.67
N THR A 44 -28.27 23.28 -20.42
CA THR A 44 -27.06 24.07 -20.60
C THR A 44 -25.82 23.44 -19.91
N PRO A 45 -25.90 22.89 -18.67
CA PRO A 45 -24.73 22.34 -18.01
C PRO A 45 -24.13 21.10 -18.72
N GLY A 46 -24.93 20.39 -19.51
CA GLY A 46 -24.52 19.18 -20.22
C GLY A 46 -24.13 19.39 -21.69
N LEU A 47 -24.15 20.60 -22.21
CA LEU A 47 -24.00 20.86 -23.65
C LEU A 47 -22.71 20.34 -24.24
N VAL A 48 -21.57 20.47 -23.58
CA VAL A 48 -20.27 19.98 -24.07
C VAL A 48 -20.32 18.48 -24.33
N GLN A 49 -20.91 17.71 -23.41
CA GLN A 49 -21.06 16.26 -23.58
C GLN A 49 -22.12 15.91 -24.63
N LEU A 50 -23.16 16.70 -24.76
CA LEU A 50 -24.20 16.51 -25.76
C LEU A 50 -23.69 16.79 -27.17
N GLN A 51 -22.84 17.81 -27.38
CA GLN A 51 -22.20 18.08 -28.66
C GLN A 51 -21.29 16.93 -29.14
N GLN A 52 -20.67 16.19 -28.22
CA GLN A 52 -19.90 14.98 -28.57
C GLN A 52 -20.79 13.85 -29.15
N ARG A 53 -22.06 13.80 -28.73
CA ARG A 53 -23.04 12.77 -29.14
C ARG A 53 -23.94 13.22 -30.28
N LEU A 54 -24.11 14.52 -30.42
CA LEU A 54 -24.86 15.21 -31.47
C LEU A 54 -23.90 16.14 -32.21
N PRO A 55 -23.13 15.64 -33.17
CA PRO A 55 -22.10 16.41 -33.86
C PRO A 55 -22.68 17.58 -34.66
N ASP A 56 -23.97 17.57 -35.02
CA ASP A 56 -24.68 18.66 -35.68
C ASP A 56 -25.54 19.49 -34.71
N LEU A 57 -25.18 19.50 -33.40
CA LEU A 57 -25.79 20.39 -32.39
C LEU A 57 -25.16 21.78 -32.44
N PHE A 58 -25.99 22.76 -32.78
CA PHE A 58 -25.69 24.17 -32.76
C PHE A 58 -26.36 24.86 -31.57
N VAL A 59 -25.73 25.89 -31.00
CA VAL A 59 -26.20 26.57 -29.79
C VAL A 59 -26.36 28.05 -30.07
N VAL A 60 -27.52 28.62 -29.72
CA VAL A 60 -27.68 30.07 -29.72
C VAL A 60 -26.95 30.67 -28.52
N GLY A 61 -26.02 31.60 -28.79
CA GLY A 61 -25.21 32.21 -27.74
C GLY A 61 -24.15 33.18 -28.29
N ALA A 62 -23.15 33.45 -27.48
CA ALA A 62 -21.96 34.18 -27.88
C ALA A 62 -21.22 33.44 -29.01
N TYR A 63 -20.53 34.21 -29.88
CA TYR A 63 -19.82 33.62 -31.03
C TYR A 63 -18.64 32.76 -30.60
N ASP A 64 -18.76 31.47 -30.87
CA ASP A 64 -17.73 30.44 -30.67
C ASP A 64 -17.91 29.33 -31.72
N PRO A 65 -17.30 29.49 -32.91
CA PRO A 65 -17.46 28.54 -34.00
C PRO A 65 -16.88 27.14 -33.73
N GLU A 66 -15.88 27.03 -32.85
CA GLU A 66 -15.29 25.73 -32.48
C GLU A 66 -16.30 24.85 -31.76
N HIS A 67 -17.14 25.46 -30.92
CA HIS A 67 -18.24 24.80 -30.21
C HIS A 67 -19.60 24.98 -30.90
N ARG A 68 -19.63 25.37 -32.16
CA ARG A 68 -20.86 25.59 -32.94
C ARG A 68 -21.89 26.48 -32.23
N THR A 69 -21.40 27.47 -31.51
CA THR A 69 -22.20 28.44 -30.79
C THR A 69 -22.14 29.80 -31.49
N GLY A 70 -23.25 30.48 -31.59
CA GLY A 70 -23.28 31.80 -32.19
C GLY A 70 -24.67 32.47 -32.26
N HIS A 71 -24.68 33.69 -32.75
CA HIS A 71 -25.92 34.43 -32.95
C HIS A 71 -26.79 33.82 -34.04
N ALA A 72 -28.09 34.04 -33.99
CA ALA A 72 -29.05 33.44 -34.91
C ALA A 72 -28.73 33.65 -36.41
N ILE A 73 -28.19 34.80 -36.79
CA ILE A 73 -27.78 35.06 -38.17
C ILE A 73 -26.62 34.19 -38.62
N TRP A 74 -25.63 33.99 -37.74
CA TRP A 74 -24.50 33.10 -38.00
C TRP A 74 -24.96 31.63 -38.08
N LEU A 75 -25.80 31.18 -37.14
CA LEU A 75 -26.37 29.84 -37.13
C LEU A 75 -27.15 29.57 -38.43
N LYS A 76 -27.97 30.52 -38.88
CA LYS A 76 -28.69 30.40 -40.14
C LYS A 76 -27.74 30.20 -41.32
N THR A 77 -26.63 30.96 -41.35
CA THR A 77 -25.62 30.82 -42.40
C THR A 77 -24.88 29.48 -42.32
N ALA A 78 -24.53 29.05 -41.13
CA ALA A 78 -23.85 27.76 -40.93
C ALA A 78 -24.73 26.56 -41.36
N ILE A 79 -25.99 26.53 -40.89
CA ILE A 79 -26.91 25.42 -41.21
C ILE A 79 -27.35 25.40 -42.67
N SER A 80 -27.29 26.51 -43.39
CA SER A 80 -27.55 26.56 -44.83
C SER A 80 -26.41 26.00 -45.70
N GLY A 81 -25.26 25.64 -45.06
CA GLY A 81 -24.08 25.15 -45.75
C GLY A 81 -23.20 26.24 -46.37
N ALA A 82 -23.51 27.52 -46.12
CA ALA A 82 -22.72 28.63 -46.66
C ALA A 82 -21.36 28.82 -45.94
N LEU A 83 -21.14 28.13 -44.83
CA LEU A 83 -19.87 28.06 -44.09
C LEU A 83 -19.39 26.61 -44.09
N PRO A 84 -18.55 26.18 -45.08
CA PRO A 84 -18.16 24.79 -45.24
C PRO A 84 -17.50 24.14 -44.04
N GLU A 85 -16.72 24.95 -43.25
CA GLU A 85 -15.97 24.50 -42.09
C GLU A 85 -16.87 24.06 -40.92
N VAL A 86 -18.09 24.58 -40.84
CA VAL A 86 -19.05 24.30 -39.76
C VAL A 86 -20.36 23.71 -40.27
N ALA A 87 -20.46 23.44 -41.58
CA ALA A 87 -21.68 22.93 -42.17
C ALA A 87 -22.12 21.58 -41.55
N PRO A 88 -23.42 21.42 -41.26
CA PRO A 88 -23.95 20.16 -40.73
C PRO A 88 -23.82 19.03 -41.75
N LYS A 89 -23.55 17.80 -41.23
CA LYS A 89 -23.48 16.60 -42.08
C LYS A 89 -24.85 15.90 -42.19
N GLY A 90 -25.74 16.18 -41.27
CA GLY A 90 -27.09 15.65 -41.21
C GLY A 90 -28.13 16.75 -40.95
N VAL A 91 -29.28 16.41 -40.39
CA VAL A 91 -30.28 17.40 -39.96
C VAL A 91 -29.74 18.13 -38.73
N PRO A 92 -29.49 19.46 -38.78
CA PRO A 92 -28.94 20.20 -37.66
C PRO A 92 -29.95 20.27 -36.52
N VAL A 93 -29.42 20.22 -35.29
CA VAL A 93 -30.18 20.46 -34.05
C VAL A 93 -29.79 21.83 -33.54
N ILE A 94 -30.76 22.70 -33.29
CA ILE A 94 -30.54 24.07 -32.79
C ILE A 94 -31.06 24.16 -31.36
N TYR A 95 -30.13 24.20 -30.41
CA TYR A 95 -30.47 24.41 -29.00
C TYR A 95 -30.66 25.92 -28.72
N LEU A 96 -31.75 26.22 -28.04
CA LEU A 96 -32.27 27.59 -27.82
C LEU A 96 -32.41 27.83 -26.31
N PRO A 97 -31.30 28.11 -25.57
CA PRO A 97 -31.36 28.39 -24.14
C PRO A 97 -32.09 29.70 -23.87
N GLY A 98 -32.93 29.73 -22.83
CA GLY A 98 -33.70 30.89 -22.44
C GLY A 98 -34.90 31.21 -23.36
N VAL A 99 -35.20 30.33 -24.33
CA VAL A 99 -36.24 30.55 -25.33
C VAL A 99 -37.28 29.44 -25.25
N SER A 100 -38.55 29.82 -25.14
CA SER A 100 -39.68 28.89 -25.19
C SER A 100 -40.17 28.65 -26.62
N ARG A 101 -40.80 27.49 -26.85
CA ARG A 101 -41.48 27.24 -28.13
C ARG A 101 -42.51 28.31 -28.47
N ALA A 102 -43.22 28.86 -27.49
CA ALA A 102 -44.26 29.87 -27.71
C ALA A 102 -43.70 31.16 -28.31
N GLU A 103 -42.49 31.58 -27.88
CA GLU A 103 -41.81 32.77 -28.36
C GLU A 103 -41.39 32.68 -29.84
N LEU A 104 -41.09 31.47 -30.32
CA LEU A 104 -40.72 31.26 -31.72
C LEU A 104 -41.93 31.06 -32.66
N ARG A 105 -43.12 30.77 -32.14
CA ARG A 105 -44.31 30.43 -32.97
C ARG A 105 -44.98 31.62 -33.62
N ALA A 106 -44.80 32.81 -33.12
CA ALA A 106 -45.36 34.01 -33.70
C ALA A 106 -44.23 34.97 -34.05
N ILE A 107 -44.10 35.34 -35.32
CA ILE A 107 -43.04 36.26 -35.79
C ILE A 107 -43.10 37.58 -35.04
N GLU A 108 -44.32 38.03 -34.66
CA GLU A 108 -44.55 39.28 -33.92
C GLU A 108 -44.04 39.25 -32.47
N SER A 109 -44.02 38.06 -31.85
CA SER A 109 -43.51 37.87 -30.50
C SER A 109 -42.07 37.29 -30.44
N CYS A 110 -41.50 36.97 -31.61
CA CYS A 110 -40.14 36.45 -31.68
C CYS A 110 -39.12 37.54 -31.33
N PRO A 111 -38.21 37.34 -30.37
CA PRO A 111 -37.13 38.25 -30.08
C PRO A 111 -36.37 38.65 -31.35
N ARG A 112 -36.01 39.94 -31.48
CA ARG A 112 -35.38 40.48 -32.71
C ARG A 112 -34.08 39.75 -33.08
N ASP A 113 -33.32 39.35 -32.10
CA ASP A 113 -32.07 38.61 -32.25
C ASP A 113 -32.27 37.18 -32.75
N LEU A 114 -33.47 36.60 -32.57
CA LEU A 114 -33.83 35.24 -33.01
C LEU A 114 -34.61 35.24 -34.35
N GLN A 115 -35.05 36.38 -34.84
CA GLN A 115 -35.82 36.48 -36.09
C GLN A 115 -35.17 35.76 -37.28
N PRO A 116 -33.84 35.76 -37.47
CA PRO A 116 -33.20 34.99 -38.56
C PRO A 116 -33.54 33.50 -38.55
N LEU A 117 -33.86 32.91 -37.38
CA LEU A 117 -34.25 31.51 -37.22
C LEU A 117 -35.77 31.28 -37.24
N ALA A 118 -36.58 32.34 -37.23
CA ALA A 118 -38.03 32.24 -37.12
C ALA A 118 -38.69 31.45 -38.27
N GLU A 119 -38.11 31.45 -39.48
CA GLU A 119 -38.62 30.64 -40.60
C GLU A 119 -38.53 29.13 -40.34
N LEU A 120 -37.62 28.72 -39.49
CA LEU A 120 -37.44 27.29 -39.18
C LEU A 120 -38.63 26.69 -38.40
N GLN A 121 -39.50 27.54 -37.81
CA GLN A 121 -40.76 27.05 -37.27
C GLN A 121 -41.67 26.34 -38.30
N TYR A 122 -41.55 26.75 -39.59
CA TYR A 122 -42.33 26.17 -40.68
C TYR A 122 -41.61 25.05 -41.44
N ARG A 123 -40.29 25.09 -41.45
CA ARG A 123 -39.45 24.12 -42.18
C ARG A 123 -38.75 23.10 -41.30
N GLY A 124 -38.67 23.39 -39.99
CA GLY A 124 -38.12 22.51 -38.99
C GLY A 124 -39.17 21.82 -38.14
N VAL A 125 -38.71 21.12 -37.14
CA VAL A 125 -39.56 20.42 -36.17
C VAL A 125 -39.09 20.79 -34.76
N PHE A 126 -40.03 20.97 -33.84
CA PHE A 126 -39.72 21.21 -32.43
C PHE A 126 -39.56 19.88 -31.70
N TRP A 127 -38.41 19.70 -31.02
CA TRP A 127 -38.26 18.64 -30.05
C TRP A 127 -38.91 19.09 -28.72
N SER A 128 -40.15 18.71 -28.52
CA SER A 128 -40.99 19.08 -27.38
C SER A 128 -41.87 17.90 -26.95
N GLN A 129 -42.41 17.99 -25.73
CA GLN A 129 -43.37 17.00 -25.24
C GLN A 129 -44.66 16.97 -26.07
N ALA A 130 -45.44 15.90 -25.96
CA ALA A 130 -46.72 15.78 -26.67
C ALA A 130 -47.70 16.89 -26.33
N ASN A 131 -47.66 17.46 -25.12
CA ASN A 131 -48.43 18.59 -24.66
C ASN A 131 -47.86 19.98 -25.09
N ALA A 132 -46.86 19.96 -25.97
CA ALA A 132 -46.15 21.13 -26.47
C ALA A 132 -45.31 21.91 -25.44
N LYS A 133 -45.03 21.35 -24.25
CA LYS A 133 -44.07 21.87 -23.29
C LYS A 133 -42.65 21.49 -23.67
N ASP A 134 -41.71 22.32 -23.24
CA ASP A 134 -40.28 22.04 -23.42
C ASP A 134 -39.85 20.82 -22.60
N TRP A 135 -38.87 20.08 -23.11
CA TRP A 135 -38.29 18.95 -22.38
C TRP A 135 -37.33 19.49 -21.30
N THR A 136 -37.71 19.32 -20.05
CA THR A 136 -36.76 19.39 -18.93
C THR A 136 -36.09 18.03 -18.73
N LEU A 137 -34.95 17.99 -18.05
CA LEU A 137 -34.26 16.71 -17.74
C LEU A 137 -35.18 15.74 -16.98
N SER A 138 -35.85 16.20 -15.92
CA SER A 138 -36.78 15.39 -15.15
C SER A 138 -37.95 14.87 -16.01
N ALA A 139 -38.51 15.70 -16.87
CA ALA A 139 -39.62 15.32 -17.76
C ALA A 139 -39.16 14.26 -18.79
N PHE A 140 -37.96 14.42 -19.35
CA PHE A 140 -37.41 13.42 -20.29
C PHE A 140 -37.17 12.07 -19.63
N LEU A 141 -36.66 12.06 -18.41
CA LEU A 141 -36.44 10.83 -17.67
C LEU A 141 -37.74 10.12 -17.30
N SER A 142 -38.80 10.86 -16.88
CA SER A 142 -40.01 10.27 -16.30
C SER A 142 -41.15 10.03 -17.29
N SER A 143 -41.18 10.73 -18.45
CA SER A 143 -42.32 10.62 -19.38
C SER A 143 -42.39 9.27 -20.09
N LYS A 144 -43.62 8.73 -20.20
CA LYS A 144 -43.94 7.53 -21.01
C LYS A 144 -43.92 7.84 -22.51
N ASN A 145 -44.31 9.08 -22.89
CA ASN A 145 -44.48 9.46 -24.28
C ASN A 145 -43.26 10.29 -24.74
N GLY A 146 -42.33 9.63 -25.38
CA GLY A 146 -41.12 10.26 -25.93
C GLY A 146 -39.96 10.42 -24.94
N GLY A 147 -40.13 10.04 -23.67
CA GLY A 147 -39.10 9.96 -22.64
C GLY A 147 -38.69 8.52 -22.31
N LEU A 148 -38.09 8.30 -21.14
CA LEU A 148 -37.50 7.03 -20.75
C LEU A 148 -38.35 6.21 -19.76
N GLU A 149 -39.47 6.73 -19.30
CA GLU A 149 -40.39 6.07 -18.35
C GLU A 149 -39.69 5.61 -17.05
N LEU A 150 -38.75 6.41 -16.54
CA LEU A 150 -38.04 6.11 -15.29
C LEU A 150 -38.80 6.69 -14.08
N ASP A 151 -38.65 6.03 -12.93
CA ASP A 151 -39.20 6.53 -11.66
C ASP A 151 -38.28 7.64 -11.12
N VAL A 152 -38.75 8.90 -11.19
CA VAL A 152 -38.00 10.10 -10.75
C VAL A 152 -38.81 10.83 -9.70
N ALA A 153 -38.22 11.05 -8.53
CA ALA A 153 -38.83 11.85 -7.48
C ALA A 153 -38.99 13.31 -7.93
N GLN A 154 -40.16 13.90 -7.64
CA GLN A 154 -40.56 15.22 -8.19
C GLN A 154 -40.27 16.39 -7.23
N ASP A 155 -39.54 16.14 -6.13
CA ASP A 155 -39.16 17.18 -5.17
C ASP A 155 -38.03 18.09 -5.69
N LYS A 156 -37.93 19.29 -5.07
CA LYS A 156 -36.92 20.28 -5.46
C LYS A 156 -35.47 19.78 -5.26
N ALA A 157 -35.23 18.96 -4.22
CA ALA A 157 -33.90 18.46 -3.94
C ALA A 157 -33.44 17.52 -5.05
N THR A 158 -34.33 16.67 -5.58
CA THR A 158 -34.05 15.78 -6.71
C THR A 158 -33.83 16.57 -8.01
N GLN A 159 -34.63 17.61 -8.28
CA GLN A 159 -34.42 18.46 -9.46
C GLN A 159 -33.06 19.16 -9.44
N GLU A 160 -32.67 19.71 -8.28
CA GLU A 160 -31.36 20.33 -8.10
C GLU A 160 -30.23 19.30 -8.21
N ALA A 161 -30.37 18.11 -7.63
CA ALA A 161 -29.39 17.05 -7.74
C ALA A 161 -29.21 16.52 -9.18
N LEU A 162 -30.30 16.49 -9.98
CA LEU A 162 -30.23 16.17 -11.40
C LEU A 162 -29.42 17.20 -12.18
N ARG A 163 -29.67 18.51 -11.93
CA ARG A 163 -28.89 19.59 -12.52
C ARG A 163 -27.42 19.47 -12.17
N GLN A 164 -27.12 19.20 -10.91
CA GLN A 164 -25.76 19.01 -10.40
C GLN A 164 -25.06 17.79 -11.01
N ALA A 165 -25.76 16.69 -11.16
CA ALA A 165 -25.22 15.47 -11.78
C ALA A 165 -24.96 15.67 -13.30
N LEU A 166 -25.79 16.49 -13.97
CA LEU A 166 -25.59 16.87 -15.36
C LEU A 166 -24.36 17.78 -15.51
N GLU A 167 -24.24 18.80 -14.66
CA GLU A 167 -23.13 19.75 -14.63
C GLU A 167 -21.78 19.06 -14.36
N ALA A 168 -21.76 18.11 -13.43
CA ALA A 168 -20.57 17.31 -13.13
C ALA A 168 -20.26 16.26 -14.21
N GLY A 169 -21.12 16.10 -15.20
CA GLY A 169 -20.93 15.16 -16.31
C GLY A 169 -21.11 13.69 -15.98
N VAL A 170 -21.53 13.34 -14.76
CA VAL A 170 -21.63 11.94 -14.31
C VAL A 170 -22.93 11.25 -14.73
N LEU A 171 -23.91 12.02 -15.21
CA LEU A 171 -25.25 11.49 -15.49
C LEU A 171 -25.38 10.91 -16.92
N LEU A 172 -24.89 11.65 -17.93
CA LEU A 172 -25.10 11.29 -19.35
C LEU A 172 -24.39 9.99 -19.76
N ASP A 173 -23.34 9.59 -19.06
CA ASP A 173 -22.59 8.36 -19.33
C ASP A 173 -23.20 7.12 -18.64
N ARG A 174 -24.24 7.30 -17.81
CA ARG A 174 -24.85 6.16 -17.10
C ARG A 174 -25.66 5.29 -18.05
N PRO A 175 -25.51 3.96 -17.94
CA PRO A 175 -26.39 3.03 -18.68
C PRO A 175 -27.84 3.24 -18.29
N VAL A 176 -28.74 3.28 -19.26
CA VAL A 176 -30.19 3.41 -19.01
C VAL A 176 -30.69 2.24 -18.13
N ALA A 177 -30.13 1.07 -18.28
CA ALA A 177 -30.47 -0.09 -17.46
C ALA A 177 -30.16 0.10 -15.96
N GLU A 178 -29.10 0.85 -15.62
CA GLU A 178 -28.77 1.21 -14.22
C GLU A 178 -29.85 2.15 -13.60
N LEU A 179 -30.47 2.96 -14.44
CA LEU A 179 -31.51 3.91 -14.02
C LEU A 179 -32.89 3.25 -13.86
N GLN A 180 -33.10 2.08 -14.48
CA GLN A 180 -34.33 1.31 -14.37
C GLN A 180 -34.39 0.50 -13.07
N GLY A 181 -35.62 0.28 -12.55
CA GLY A 181 -35.83 -0.55 -11.36
C GLY A 181 -35.48 0.10 -10.03
N ARG A 182 -35.18 1.40 -10.02
CA ARG A 182 -34.99 2.21 -8.82
C ARG A 182 -35.68 3.57 -8.96
N GLN A 183 -35.95 4.20 -7.83
CA GLN A 183 -36.34 5.60 -7.82
C GLN A 183 -35.11 6.48 -7.89
N ILE A 184 -35.08 7.38 -8.88
CA ILE A 184 -34.05 8.42 -9.03
C ILE A 184 -34.43 9.57 -8.09
N ASN A 185 -33.68 9.71 -7.02
CA ASN A 185 -33.86 10.73 -5.99
C ASN A 185 -32.55 11.49 -5.70
N ALA A 186 -32.63 12.54 -4.89
CA ALA A 186 -31.46 13.35 -4.54
C ALA A 186 -30.34 12.55 -3.89
N GLU A 187 -30.66 11.60 -3.02
CA GLU A 187 -29.68 10.76 -2.32
C GLU A 187 -28.85 9.92 -3.30
N TRP A 188 -29.53 9.23 -4.21
CA TRP A 188 -28.85 8.44 -5.22
C TRP A 188 -27.99 9.29 -6.17
N LEU A 189 -28.51 10.44 -6.61
CA LEU A 189 -27.76 11.36 -7.47
C LEU A 189 -26.51 11.91 -6.78
N HIS A 190 -26.60 12.25 -5.49
CA HIS A 190 -25.45 12.66 -4.68
C HIS A 190 -24.44 11.51 -4.52
N SER A 191 -24.88 10.26 -4.47
CA SER A 191 -23.96 9.12 -4.43
C SER A 191 -23.13 8.96 -5.71
N LEU A 192 -23.63 9.42 -6.86
CA LEU A 192 -22.87 9.45 -8.11
C LEU A 192 -21.75 10.50 -8.08
N LEU A 193 -21.97 11.62 -7.39
CA LEU A 193 -21.03 12.74 -7.29
C LEU A 193 -19.93 12.50 -6.25
N ALA A 194 -20.20 11.71 -5.22
CA ALA A 194 -19.25 11.33 -4.17
C ALA A 194 -19.34 9.81 -3.93
N PRO A 195 -18.77 9.00 -4.82
CA PRO A 195 -18.94 7.53 -4.78
C PRO A 195 -18.25 6.90 -3.57
N ASN A 196 -17.23 7.53 -3.01
CA ASN A 196 -16.51 7.06 -1.83
C ASN A 196 -16.30 8.19 -0.81
N PRO A 197 -17.32 8.52 -0.01
CA PRO A 197 -17.25 9.64 0.93
C PRO A 197 -16.17 9.45 2.01
N THR A 198 -15.87 8.22 2.40
CA THR A 198 -14.80 7.90 3.36
C THR A 198 -13.43 8.26 2.81
N ARG A 199 -13.16 7.90 1.54
CA ARG A 199 -11.92 8.26 0.86
C ARG A 199 -11.84 9.75 0.57
N ASP A 200 -12.94 10.37 0.15
CA ASP A 200 -13.00 11.80 -0.12
C ASP A 200 -12.72 12.61 1.15
N LEU A 201 -13.21 12.16 2.31
CA LEU A 201 -12.90 12.79 3.59
C LEU A 201 -11.40 12.71 3.93
N LEU A 202 -10.75 11.58 3.73
CA LEU A 202 -9.30 11.45 3.93
C LEU A 202 -8.48 12.26 2.92
N LEU A 203 -8.91 12.36 1.66
CA LEU A 203 -8.28 13.24 0.65
C LEU A 203 -8.37 14.69 1.06
N TRP A 204 -9.53 15.13 1.55
CA TRP A 204 -9.71 16.49 2.06
C TRP A 204 -8.86 16.74 3.31
N MET A 205 -8.81 15.81 4.23
CA MET A 205 -7.92 15.92 5.42
C MET A 205 -6.46 15.98 5.03
N ASN A 206 -6.07 15.25 3.99
CA ASN A 206 -4.68 15.23 3.52
C ASN A 206 -4.26 16.54 2.86
N ASP A 207 -5.15 17.18 2.09
CA ASP A 207 -4.91 18.46 1.44
C ASP A 207 -6.23 19.20 1.19
N ALA A 208 -6.66 19.97 2.20
CA ALA A 208 -7.97 20.64 2.18
C ALA A 208 -8.06 21.72 1.10
N ASP A 209 -6.98 22.45 0.85
CA ASP A 209 -6.96 23.54 -0.14
C ASP A 209 -7.05 22.98 -1.55
N SER A 210 -6.25 21.96 -1.86
CA SER A 210 -6.31 21.26 -3.16
C SER A 210 -7.66 20.60 -3.38
N ALA A 211 -8.21 19.92 -2.37
CA ALA A 211 -9.52 19.27 -2.46
C ALA A 211 -10.62 20.31 -2.70
N ARG A 212 -10.60 21.45 -2.00
CA ARG A 212 -11.58 22.52 -2.17
C ARG A 212 -11.49 23.17 -3.56
N ALA A 213 -10.29 23.35 -4.09
CA ALA A 213 -10.08 23.90 -5.42
C ALA A 213 -10.55 22.93 -6.52
N GLN A 214 -10.21 21.64 -6.40
CA GLN A 214 -10.59 20.62 -7.39
C GLN A 214 -12.08 20.27 -7.35
N TRP A 215 -12.72 20.37 -6.18
CA TRP A 215 -14.13 20.04 -5.99
C TRP A 215 -15.01 21.29 -5.95
N ALA A 216 -14.53 22.44 -6.44
CA ALA A 216 -15.29 23.69 -6.42
C ALA A 216 -16.69 23.51 -7.03
N GLY A 217 -17.67 24.27 -6.52
CA GLY A 217 -19.05 24.19 -6.93
C GLY A 217 -19.79 22.98 -6.37
N VAL A 218 -20.52 22.29 -7.22
CA VAL A 218 -21.46 21.23 -6.88
C VAL A 218 -20.83 20.09 -6.10
N ARG A 219 -19.65 19.63 -6.51
CA ARG A 219 -18.98 18.50 -5.85
C ARG A 219 -18.64 18.82 -4.40
N TRP A 220 -18.24 20.06 -4.12
CA TRP A 220 -17.96 20.49 -2.75
C TRP A 220 -19.23 20.52 -1.88
N ASP A 221 -20.34 21.00 -2.44
CA ASP A 221 -21.63 21.04 -1.74
C ASP A 221 -22.12 19.63 -1.39
N VAL A 222 -21.99 18.71 -2.34
CA VAL A 222 -22.34 17.31 -2.13
C VAL A 222 -21.42 16.65 -1.09
N PHE A 223 -20.10 16.87 -1.19
CA PHE A 223 -19.13 16.38 -0.20
C PHE A 223 -19.48 16.88 1.21
N SER A 224 -19.74 18.18 1.36
CA SER A 224 -20.09 18.79 2.65
C SER A 224 -21.39 18.24 3.22
N LYS A 225 -22.43 18.06 2.38
CA LYS A 225 -23.71 17.46 2.77
C LYS A 225 -23.53 16.00 3.22
N ARG A 226 -22.72 15.23 2.49
CA ARG A 226 -22.41 13.85 2.84
C ARG A 226 -21.62 13.74 4.14
N CYS A 227 -20.64 14.62 4.35
CA CYS A 227 -19.91 14.65 5.62
C CYS A 227 -20.84 14.87 6.82
N LYS A 228 -21.85 15.74 6.69
CA LYS A 228 -22.85 15.96 7.74
C LYS A 228 -23.75 14.73 7.98
N ALA A 229 -24.24 14.11 6.92
CA ALA A 229 -25.14 12.97 7.00
C ALA A 229 -24.42 11.70 7.48
N ASP A 230 -23.31 11.36 6.82
CA ASP A 230 -22.65 10.08 7.01
C ASP A 230 -21.74 10.10 8.26
N PHE A 231 -21.01 11.20 8.50
CA PHE A 231 -20.01 11.30 9.57
C PHE A 231 -20.40 12.22 10.73
N GLY A 232 -21.53 12.97 10.61
CA GLY A 232 -21.95 13.94 11.62
C GLY A 232 -20.94 15.09 11.78
N PHE A 233 -20.27 15.48 10.69
CA PHE A 233 -19.15 16.43 10.64
C PHE A 233 -19.38 17.45 9.52
N ASP A 234 -19.12 18.72 9.83
CA ASP A 234 -19.19 19.81 8.85
C ASP A 234 -17.77 20.29 8.49
N PRO A 235 -17.24 19.98 7.28
CA PRO A 235 -15.88 20.38 6.90
C PRO A 235 -15.65 21.91 6.88
N VAL A 236 -16.73 22.70 6.78
CA VAL A 236 -16.65 24.16 6.77
C VAL A 236 -16.69 24.75 8.18
N ALA A 237 -17.59 24.25 9.03
CA ALA A 237 -17.79 24.76 10.38
C ALA A 237 -16.81 24.19 11.40
N ASP A 238 -16.53 22.88 11.32
CA ASP A 238 -15.74 22.15 12.31
C ASP A 238 -14.23 22.17 12.00
N GLY A 239 -13.86 22.11 10.73
CA GLY A 239 -12.48 22.21 10.27
C GLY A 239 -11.62 20.96 10.49
N LEU A 240 -10.34 21.05 10.09
CA LEU A 240 -9.41 19.92 10.04
C LEU A 240 -9.06 19.33 11.42
N LEU A 241 -8.99 20.15 12.48
CA LEU A 241 -8.62 19.66 13.80
C LEU A 241 -9.71 18.79 14.42
N VAL A 242 -10.98 19.17 14.26
CA VAL A 242 -12.10 18.35 14.74
C VAL A 242 -12.17 17.04 13.93
N ALA A 243 -11.92 17.10 12.62
CA ALA A 243 -11.83 15.89 11.80
C ALA A 243 -10.71 14.96 12.30
N ALA A 244 -9.54 15.51 12.63
CA ALA A 244 -8.43 14.73 13.17
C ALA A 244 -8.75 14.11 14.54
N GLU A 245 -9.44 14.84 15.43
CA GLU A 245 -9.92 14.30 16.71
C GLU A 245 -10.89 13.13 16.53
N LEU A 246 -11.84 13.26 15.60
CA LEU A 246 -12.82 12.21 15.31
C LEU A 246 -12.13 10.99 14.66
N LEU A 247 -11.16 11.21 13.79
CA LEU A 247 -10.33 10.16 13.19
C LEU A 247 -9.51 9.43 14.25
N ALA A 248 -8.86 10.16 15.16
CA ALA A 248 -8.07 9.58 16.26
C ALA A 248 -8.95 8.75 17.21
N LYS A 249 -10.16 9.23 17.54
CA LYS A 249 -11.13 8.46 18.33
C LYS A 249 -11.58 7.18 17.62
N GLY A 250 -11.73 7.20 16.29
CA GLY A 250 -12.01 6.03 15.45
C GLY A 250 -13.27 5.25 15.82
N LYS A 251 -14.29 5.89 16.42
CA LYS A 251 -15.50 5.25 16.94
C LYS A 251 -16.76 5.68 16.16
N GLY A 252 -17.80 4.85 16.22
CA GLY A 252 -19.09 5.15 15.62
C GLY A 252 -18.99 5.36 14.11
N LYS A 253 -19.51 6.48 13.60
CA LYS A 253 -19.50 6.83 12.17
C LYS A 253 -18.10 7.00 11.58
N TRP A 254 -17.08 7.21 12.40
CA TRP A 254 -15.69 7.39 11.96
C TRP A 254 -14.86 6.10 11.98
N ALA A 255 -15.43 4.97 12.42
CA ALA A 255 -14.72 3.69 12.47
C ALA A 255 -14.19 3.27 11.08
N ALA A 256 -15.04 3.35 10.05
CA ALA A 256 -14.65 3.03 8.67
C ALA A 256 -13.60 3.99 8.10
N VAL A 257 -13.63 5.28 8.49
CA VAL A 257 -12.62 6.26 8.07
C VAL A 257 -11.26 5.93 8.70
N SER A 258 -11.25 5.59 9.99
CA SER A 258 -10.03 5.20 10.71
C SER A 258 -9.46 3.88 10.21
N GLU A 259 -10.30 2.92 9.84
CA GLU A 259 -9.87 1.65 9.25
C GLU A 259 -9.24 1.88 7.88
N LEU A 260 -9.89 2.65 6.99
CA LEU A 260 -9.34 2.99 5.68
C LEU A 260 -8.01 3.75 5.81
N TYR A 261 -7.90 4.68 6.77
CA TYR A 261 -6.64 5.37 7.03
C TYR A 261 -5.55 4.40 7.47
N ARG A 262 -5.83 3.51 8.41
CA ARG A 262 -4.87 2.48 8.86
C ARG A 262 -4.38 1.60 7.72
N ASP A 263 -5.25 1.27 6.77
CA ASP A 263 -4.90 0.40 5.65
C ASP A 263 -4.17 1.11 4.51
N SER A 264 -4.36 2.43 4.38
CA SER A 264 -3.85 3.21 3.24
C SER A 264 -3.13 4.49 3.67
N TYR A 265 -2.56 4.56 4.87
CA TYR A 265 -1.92 5.76 5.44
C TYR A 265 -0.87 6.38 4.52
N THR A 266 -0.15 5.57 3.74
CA THR A 266 0.85 6.03 2.75
C THR A 266 0.24 6.90 1.65
N SER A 267 -1.06 6.74 1.37
CA SER A 267 -1.80 7.58 0.42
C SER A 267 -2.23 8.94 1.00
N PHE A 268 -2.14 9.11 2.32
CA PHE A 268 -2.58 10.29 3.05
C PHE A 268 -1.51 10.80 4.04
N PRO A 269 -0.30 11.12 3.56
CA PRO A 269 0.85 11.41 4.43
C PRO A 269 0.64 12.60 5.36
N LYS A 270 -0.07 13.67 4.91
CA LYS A 270 -0.28 14.88 5.72
C LYS A 270 -1.31 14.70 6.85
N VAL A 271 -2.10 13.62 6.83
CA VAL A 271 -3.05 13.31 7.92
C VAL A 271 -2.33 13.02 9.23
N TYR A 272 -1.14 12.42 9.16
CA TYR A 272 -0.29 12.23 10.34
C TYR A 272 0.04 13.55 11.04
N ASP A 273 0.40 14.59 10.29
CA ASP A 273 0.71 15.92 10.84
C ASP A 273 -0.50 16.59 11.52
N LEU A 274 -1.72 16.25 11.06
CA LEU A 274 -2.95 16.69 11.73
C LEU A 274 -3.16 15.94 13.05
N LEU A 275 -2.94 14.63 13.06
CA LEU A 275 -3.06 13.81 14.27
C LEU A 275 -2.06 14.23 15.35
N LEU A 276 -0.87 14.71 14.99
CA LEU A 276 0.11 15.29 15.91
C LEU A 276 -0.38 16.55 16.63
N LYS A 277 -1.39 17.24 16.10
CA LYS A 277 -1.95 18.47 16.69
C LYS A 277 -3.11 18.20 17.64
N VAL A 278 -3.60 16.97 17.68
CA VAL A 278 -4.75 16.58 18.52
C VAL A 278 -4.26 16.18 19.91
N GLN A 279 -4.99 16.57 20.95
CA GLN A 279 -4.64 16.17 22.31
C GLN A 279 -5.24 14.78 22.62
N PRO A 280 -4.43 13.81 23.09
CA PRO A 280 -4.96 12.54 23.55
C PRO A 280 -5.84 12.72 24.81
N PRO A 281 -6.88 11.91 24.99
CA PRO A 281 -7.70 11.95 26.19
C PRO A 281 -6.89 11.51 27.41
N GLN A 282 -7.22 12.08 28.56
CA GLN A 282 -6.71 11.58 29.82
C GLN A 282 -7.48 10.29 30.17
N LEU A 283 -6.75 9.19 30.32
CA LEU A 283 -7.37 7.92 30.71
C LEU A 283 -7.73 7.92 32.19
N GLY A 284 -8.94 7.52 32.50
CA GLY A 284 -9.37 7.16 33.86
C GLY A 284 -8.87 5.78 34.28
N LEU A 285 -9.11 5.42 35.54
CA LEU A 285 -8.64 4.16 36.13
C LEU A 285 -9.18 2.89 35.41
N PHE A 286 -10.32 2.99 34.72
CA PHE A 286 -11.01 1.88 34.05
C PHE A 286 -11.00 1.99 32.52
N ASP A 287 -10.28 2.95 31.96
CA ASP A 287 -10.21 3.15 30.52
C ASP A 287 -9.23 2.19 29.88
N GLU A 288 -9.60 1.67 28.71
CA GLU A 288 -8.75 0.76 27.95
C GLU A 288 -7.67 1.53 27.18
N LEU A 289 -6.47 0.95 27.13
CA LEU A 289 -5.31 1.49 26.43
C LEU A 289 -5.61 1.76 24.94
N ASP A 290 -6.47 0.96 24.34
CA ASP A 290 -6.83 1.09 22.91
C ASP A 290 -7.56 2.41 22.57
N GLN A 291 -8.05 3.14 23.59
CA GLN A 291 -8.57 4.50 23.37
C GLN A 291 -7.48 5.48 22.91
N LEU A 292 -6.22 5.16 23.18
CA LEU A 292 -5.05 5.95 22.76
C LEU A 292 -4.47 5.51 21.39
N ALA A 293 -4.96 4.43 20.82
CA ALA A 293 -4.38 3.83 19.62
C ALA A 293 -4.32 4.77 18.39
N GLY A 294 -5.23 5.74 18.33
CA GLY A 294 -5.27 6.73 17.25
C GLY A 294 -4.40 7.98 17.46
N TYR A 295 -3.70 8.09 18.59
CA TYR A 295 -2.93 9.28 18.94
C TYR A 295 -1.42 9.03 18.90
N PRO A 296 -0.69 9.63 17.93
CA PRO A 296 0.76 9.41 17.79
C PRO A 296 1.55 9.89 19.02
N GLN A 297 1.11 10.98 19.68
CA GLN A 297 1.75 11.51 20.89
C GLN A 297 1.70 10.52 22.06
N ALA A 298 0.58 9.82 22.21
CA ALA A 298 0.44 8.78 23.23
C ALA A 298 1.38 7.59 22.97
N ASN A 299 1.59 7.24 21.69
CA ASN A 299 2.58 6.23 21.34
C ASN A 299 4.01 6.70 21.64
N GLU A 300 4.36 7.94 21.31
CA GLU A 300 5.69 8.52 21.58
C GLU A 300 6.00 8.57 23.08
N GLU A 301 5.06 9.03 23.89
CA GLU A 301 5.20 9.03 25.34
C GLU A 301 5.43 7.62 25.89
N ARG A 302 4.69 6.64 25.40
CA ARG A 302 4.83 5.25 25.82
C ARG A 302 6.11 4.59 25.30
N GLU A 303 6.63 4.99 24.14
CA GLU A 303 7.98 4.59 23.70
C GLU A 303 9.04 5.15 24.65
N ALA A 304 8.90 6.41 25.08
CA ALA A 304 9.81 7.01 26.05
C ALA A 304 9.76 6.31 27.43
N ASN A 305 8.56 5.99 27.91
CA ASN A 305 8.38 5.26 29.18
C ASN A 305 8.98 3.85 29.09
N LEU A 306 8.76 3.14 27.98
CA LEU A 306 9.34 1.81 27.75
C LEU A 306 10.86 1.87 27.66
N ARG A 307 11.43 2.88 26.99
CA ARG A 307 12.88 3.11 26.94
C ARG A 307 13.47 3.24 28.33
N TYR A 308 12.84 4.03 29.20
CA TYR A 308 13.27 4.19 30.58
C TYR A 308 13.20 2.87 31.35
N ALA A 309 12.11 2.13 31.23
CA ALA A 309 11.93 0.84 31.91
C ALA A 309 12.97 -0.21 31.47
N LEU A 310 13.28 -0.29 30.18
CA LEU A 310 14.29 -1.21 29.66
C LEU A 310 15.71 -0.78 30.06
N ALA A 311 16.02 0.49 30.02
CA ALA A 311 17.33 1.01 30.45
C ALA A 311 17.59 0.73 31.94
N ALA A 312 16.57 0.78 32.80
CA ALA A 312 16.68 0.48 34.23
C ALA A 312 17.09 -0.98 34.51
N CYS A 313 16.90 -1.89 33.57
CA CYS A 313 17.35 -3.29 33.70
C CYS A 313 18.86 -3.43 33.92
N ASP A 314 19.66 -2.45 33.50
CA ASP A 314 21.14 -2.47 33.69
C ASP A 314 21.58 -2.59 35.14
N SER A 315 20.77 -2.07 36.08
CA SER A 315 21.03 -2.10 37.51
C SER A 315 20.34 -3.29 38.22
N MET A 316 19.65 -4.15 37.52
CA MET A 316 18.86 -5.24 38.06
C MET A 316 19.59 -6.59 37.93
N ASP A 317 19.34 -7.47 38.88
CA ASP A 317 19.68 -8.87 38.70
C ASP A 317 18.78 -9.54 37.65
N SER A 318 19.13 -10.75 37.19
CA SER A 318 18.39 -11.44 36.12
C SER A 318 16.92 -11.70 36.48
N ALA A 319 16.59 -12.00 37.73
CA ALA A 319 15.22 -12.27 38.15
C ALA A 319 14.38 -11.00 38.15
N GLN A 320 14.93 -9.91 38.63
CA GLN A 320 14.31 -8.58 38.64
C GLN A 320 14.10 -8.07 37.22
N ALA A 321 15.09 -8.20 36.32
CA ALA A 321 15.00 -7.79 34.92
C ALA A 321 13.92 -8.59 34.17
N ARG A 322 13.82 -9.90 34.40
CA ARG A 322 12.75 -10.74 33.84
C ARG A 322 11.36 -10.30 34.26
N ALA A 323 11.19 -9.99 35.55
CA ALA A 323 9.92 -9.49 36.07
C ALA A 323 9.57 -8.10 35.48
N ALA A 324 10.56 -7.22 35.32
CA ALA A 324 10.39 -5.91 34.71
C ALA A 324 9.98 -6.01 33.24
N ILE A 325 10.61 -6.89 32.46
CA ILE A 325 10.24 -7.12 31.05
C ILE A 325 8.83 -7.69 30.95
N HIS A 326 8.48 -8.65 31.81
CA HIS A 326 7.12 -9.21 31.84
C HIS A 326 6.07 -8.14 32.15
N LYS A 327 6.32 -7.28 33.13
CA LYS A 327 5.44 -6.14 33.46
C LYS A 327 5.33 -5.18 32.26
N ALA A 328 6.45 -4.83 31.65
CA ALA A 328 6.46 -3.97 30.47
C ALA A 328 5.66 -4.58 29.30
N GLU A 329 5.72 -5.91 29.10
CA GLU A 329 4.93 -6.60 28.08
C GLU A 329 3.42 -6.49 28.33
N GLN A 330 2.99 -6.59 29.59
CA GLN A 330 1.58 -6.38 29.96
C GLN A 330 1.12 -4.94 29.68
N GLU A 331 1.98 -3.95 29.92
CA GLU A 331 1.66 -2.53 29.77
C GLU A 331 1.77 -2.03 28.31
N HIS A 332 2.68 -2.58 27.52
CA HIS A 332 3.04 -2.04 26.20
C HIS A 332 2.81 -3.00 25.04
N GLY A 333 2.62 -4.30 25.29
CA GLY A 333 2.53 -5.33 24.25
C GLY A 333 1.40 -5.11 23.26
N GLY A 334 0.24 -4.60 23.71
CA GLY A 334 -0.92 -4.29 22.87
C GLY A 334 -0.61 -3.26 21.76
N ARG A 335 0.37 -2.38 21.96
CA ARG A 335 0.75 -1.34 20.99
C ARG A 335 1.33 -1.90 19.70
N ARG A 336 1.75 -3.16 19.67
CA ARG A 336 2.16 -3.85 18.43
C ARG A 336 1.00 -4.00 17.42
N GLY A 337 -0.25 -3.89 17.86
CA GLY A 337 -1.44 -3.82 17.00
C GLY A 337 -1.76 -2.43 16.46
N TRP A 338 -1.13 -1.38 16.96
CA TRP A 338 -1.42 -0.02 16.56
C TRP A 338 -0.82 0.32 15.18
N LEU A 339 -1.40 1.34 14.53
CA LEU A 339 -0.91 1.86 13.25
C LEU A 339 0.58 2.26 13.31
N TRP A 340 1.00 2.82 14.44
CA TRP A 340 2.34 3.37 14.65
C TRP A 340 3.46 2.32 14.49
N ARG A 341 3.17 1.04 14.77
CA ARG A 341 4.09 -0.06 14.43
C ARG A 341 4.30 -0.17 12.91
N ARG A 342 3.22 -0.13 12.12
CA ARG A 342 3.32 -0.21 10.64
C ARG A 342 4.05 0.99 10.05
N MET A 343 3.98 2.14 10.71
CA MET A 343 4.72 3.36 10.35
C MET A 343 6.17 3.37 10.88
N GLY A 344 6.62 2.33 11.56
CA GLY A 344 7.97 2.25 12.13
C GLY A 344 8.18 3.12 13.38
N GLN A 345 7.11 3.57 14.04
CA GLN A 345 7.16 4.50 15.17
C GLN A 345 6.97 3.83 16.53
N SER A 346 7.00 2.50 16.56
CA SER A 346 6.93 1.73 17.81
C SER A 346 8.06 0.68 17.89
N PRO A 347 9.32 1.06 17.64
CA PRO A 347 10.44 0.11 17.59
C PRO A 347 10.66 -0.61 18.92
N LEU A 348 10.52 0.07 20.06
CA LEU A 348 10.68 -0.55 21.37
C LEU A 348 9.54 -1.50 21.71
N ALA A 349 8.29 -1.20 21.30
CA ALA A 349 7.19 -2.15 21.49
C ALA A 349 7.40 -3.45 20.67
N VAL A 350 8.05 -3.37 19.50
CA VAL A 350 8.46 -4.54 18.72
C VAL A 350 9.59 -5.28 19.42
N ALA A 351 10.66 -4.58 19.82
CA ALA A 351 11.78 -5.16 20.53
C ALA A 351 11.35 -5.86 21.84
N LEU A 352 10.39 -5.26 22.56
CA LEU A 352 9.83 -5.83 23.78
C LEU A 352 9.21 -7.23 23.55
N GLY A 353 8.52 -7.43 22.43
CA GLY A 353 7.97 -8.75 22.08
C GLY A 353 9.08 -9.82 21.95
N HIS A 354 10.22 -9.46 21.34
CA HIS A 354 11.37 -10.34 21.24
C HIS A 354 12.08 -10.54 22.59
N LEU A 355 12.16 -9.49 23.44
CA LEU A 355 12.69 -9.59 24.79
C LEU A 355 11.79 -10.46 25.69
N SER A 356 10.47 -10.36 25.56
CA SER A 356 9.53 -11.23 26.29
C SER A 356 9.73 -12.70 25.90
N ARG A 357 9.82 -12.98 24.60
CA ARG A 357 10.14 -14.31 24.10
C ARG A 357 11.50 -14.82 24.60
N LEU A 358 12.51 -13.97 24.62
CA LEU A 358 13.83 -14.30 25.17
C LEU A 358 13.74 -14.67 26.65
N VAL A 359 12.97 -13.93 27.45
CA VAL A 359 12.71 -14.25 28.86
C VAL A 359 12.12 -15.63 29.04
N GLU A 360 11.14 -15.99 28.24
CA GLU A 360 10.50 -17.32 28.26
C GLU A 360 11.47 -18.43 27.87
N LEU A 361 12.15 -18.30 26.72
CA LEU A 361 13.06 -19.29 26.17
C LEU A 361 14.30 -19.53 27.05
N SER A 362 14.85 -18.48 27.64
CA SER A 362 16.06 -18.53 28.48
C SER A 362 15.82 -19.00 29.91
N THR A 363 14.60 -19.49 30.22
CA THR A 363 14.31 -20.14 31.51
C THR A 363 15.11 -21.44 31.68
N ASN A 364 15.36 -22.14 30.58
CA ASN A 364 16.08 -23.40 30.58
C ASN A 364 17.43 -23.24 29.86
N LEU A 365 18.45 -23.85 30.43
CA LEU A 365 19.75 -24.01 29.77
C LEU A 365 19.73 -25.29 28.88
N PRO A 366 20.56 -25.36 27.83
CA PRO A 366 20.80 -26.57 27.10
C PRO A 366 21.12 -27.75 28.07
N SER A 367 20.49 -28.90 27.87
CA SER A 367 20.55 -30.04 28.78
C SER A 367 21.35 -31.18 28.17
N GLY A 368 22.10 -31.90 29.02
CA GLY A 368 22.94 -33.04 28.64
C GLY A 368 24.13 -33.20 29.56
N SER A 369 24.72 -34.40 29.55
CA SER A 369 25.92 -34.77 30.34
C SER A 369 27.19 -34.83 29.47
N SER A 370 27.07 -34.76 28.16
CA SER A 370 28.18 -34.69 27.22
C SER A 370 28.07 -33.50 26.27
N PRO A 371 29.17 -33.06 25.65
CA PRO A 371 29.16 -32.00 24.63
C PRO A 371 28.16 -32.26 23.50
N GLU A 372 28.06 -33.52 23.02
CA GLU A 372 27.13 -33.86 21.92
C GLU A 372 25.66 -33.70 22.35
N GLN A 373 25.31 -34.11 23.57
CA GLN A 373 23.96 -33.94 24.09
C GLN A 373 23.60 -32.46 24.27
N LEU A 374 24.55 -31.65 24.77
CA LEU A 374 24.37 -30.23 24.89
C LEU A 374 24.20 -29.54 23.53
N ALA A 375 25.01 -29.94 22.52
CA ALA A 375 24.88 -29.48 21.17
C ALA A 375 23.53 -29.87 20.55
N ALA A 376 23.06 -31.08 20.75
CA ALA A 376 21.73 -31.51 20.30
C ALA A 376 20.61 -30.74 20.97
N SER A 377 20.69 -30.48 22.27
CA SER A 377 19.72 -29.66 23.02
C SER A 377 19.71 -28.22 22.54
N TYR A 378 20.87 -27.63 22.24
CA TYR A 378 20.99 -26.32 21.66
C TYR A 378 20.35 -26.24 20.26
N GLN A 379 20.61 -27.22 19.40
CA GLN A 379 20.03 -27.31 18.07
C GLN A 379 18.50 -27.47 18.09
N GLN A 380 17.94 -28.08 19.12
CA GLN A 380 16.49 -28.24 19.28
C GLN A 380 15.83 -26.93 19.74
N HIS A 381 16.40 -26.23 20.73
CA HIS A 381 15.76 -25.14 21.42
C HIS A 381 16.66 -23.93 21.71
N GLY A 382 17.93 -24.16 22.10
CA GLY A 382 18.81 -23.09 22.60
C GLY A 382 19.06 -21.95 21.61
N TRP A 383 19.15 -22.25 20.32
CA TRP A 383 19.35 -21.26 19.26
C TRP A 383 18.25 -20.19 19.20
N GLN A 384 17.03 -20.51 19.66
CA GLN A 384 15.91 -19.56 19.66
C GLN A 384 16.13 -18.41 20.65
N VAL A 385 16.92 -18.63 21.71
CA VAL A 385 17.33 -17.57 22.65
C VAL A 385 18.22 -16.57 21.94
N ASP A 386 19.20 -17.07 21.18
CA ASP A 386 20.10 -16.23 20.37
C ASP A 386 19.35 -15.45 19.30
N ALA A 387 18.43 -16.13 18.61
CA ALA A 387 17.57 -15.50 17.60
C ALA A 387 16.70 -14.39 18.19
N ALA A 388 16.09 -14.61 19.35
CA ALA A 388 15.26 -13.60 20.01
C ALA A 388 16.07 -12.38 20.45
N ALA A 389 17.30 -12.57 20.92
CA ALA A 389 18.22 -11.47 21.26
C ALA A 389 18.59 -10.64 20.03
N LEU A 390 18.88 -11.30 18.93
CA LEU A 390 19.22 -10.68 17.67
C LEU A 390 18.03 -9.90 17.08
N ASP A 391 16.82 -10.47 17.13
CA ASP A 391 15.58 -9.82 16.67
C ASP A 391 15.23 -8.58 17.51
N ALA A 392 15.46 -8.62 18.82
CA ALA A 392 15.25 -7.47 19.69
C ALA A 392 16.16 -6.29 19.28
N LEU A 393 17.42 -6.57 18.95
CA LEU A 393 18.37 -5.56 18.47
C LEU A 393 18.02 -5.06 17.05
N ALA A 394 17.55 -5.95 16.18
CA ALA A 394 17.15 -5.60 14.82
C ALA A 394 15.96 -4.62 14.80
N ALA A 395 15.06 -4.70 15.78
CA ALA A 395 13.87 -3.87 15.87
C ALA A 395 14.14 -2.38 16.15
N VAL A 396 15.30 -2.03 16.71
CA VAL A 396 15.60 -0.66 17.18
C VAL A 396 16.72 0.00 16.38
N GLN A 397 16.65 1.34 16.23
CA GLN A 397 17.61 2.11 15.40
C GLN A 397 18.29 3.25 16.14
N ALA A 398 17.50 4.03 16.85
CA ALA A 398 18.03 5.16 17.60
C ALA A 398 18.98 4.67 18.68
N LYS A 399 20.09 5.39 18.88
CA LYS A 399 21.11 5.00 19.87
C LYS A 399 20.51 4.76 21.25
N ALA A 400 19.60 5.62 21.70
CA ALA A 400 18.97 5.49 23.02
C ALA A 400 18.12 4.21 23.13
N ASP A 401 17.48 3.78 22.07
CA ASP A 401 16.68 2.54 22.04
C ASP A 401 17.58 1.30 22.03
N VAL A 402 18.66 1.34 21.23
CA VAL A 402 19.68 0.30 21.22
C VAL A 402 20.32 0.15 22.60
N ASP A 403 20.66 1.26 23.27
CA ASP A 403 21.24 1.25 24.61
C ASP A 403 20.26 0.61 25.63
N ALA A 404 18.96 0.94 25.55
CA ALA A 404 17.92 0.40 26.43
C ALA A 404 17.70 -1.12 26.21
N VAL A 405 17.59 -1.56 24.95
CA VAL A 405 17.48 -3.00 24.62
C VAL A 405 18.74 -3.74 25.06
N SER A 406 19.92 -3.16 24.86
CA SER A 406 21.21 -3.75 25.28
C SER A 406 21.31 -3.90 26.81
N ALA A 407 20.74 -2.95 27.57
CA ALA A 407 20.65 -3.05 29.02
C ALA A 407 19.83 -4.28 29.46
N ALA A 408 18.65 -4.45 28.87
CA ALA A 408 17.82 -5.64 29.14
C ALA A 408 18.52 -6.95 28.74
N LEU A 409 19.22 -6.98 27.60
CA LEU A 409 19.98 -8.15 27.15
C LEU A 409 21.15 -8.47 28.08
N ARG A 410 21.89 -7.47 28.59
CA ARG A 410 22.97 -7.70 29.57
C ARG A 410 22.47 -8.39 30.82
N SER A 411 21.27 -8.05 31.29
CA SER A 411 20.73 -8.58 32.54
C SER A 411 20.02 -9.93 32.39
N VAL A 412 19.53 -10.29 31.19
CA VAL A 412 18.79 -11.54 30.98
C VAL A 412 19.56 -12.52 30.09
N TYR A 413 20.07 -12.06 28.93
CA TYR A 413 20.68 -12.92 27.93
C TYR A 413 22.12 -13.30 28.30
N ARG A 414 22.94 -12.33 28.74
CA ARG A 414 24.34 -12.61 29.09
C ARG A 414 24.50 -13.66 30.20
N PRO A 415 23.74 -13.64 31.33
CA PRO A 415 23.83 -14.69 32.33
C PRO A 415 23.47 -16.07 31.81
N TRP A 416 22.53 -16.16 30.85
CA TRP A 416 22.18 -17.41 30.19
C TRP A 416 23.32 -17.93 29.31
N LEU A 417 23.97 -17.06 28.53
CA LEU A 417 25.15 -17.41 27.73
C LEU A 417 26.30 -17.91 28.59
N ASP A 418 26.63 -17.18 29.65
CA ASP A 418 27.71 -17.53 30.57
C ASP A 418 27.44 -18.90 31.22
N ALA A 419 26.22 -19.16 31.68
CA ALA A 419 25.84 -20.43 32.28
C ALA A 419 25.85 -21.60 31.26
N ALA A 420 25.42 -21.34 30.01
CA ALA A 420 25.49 -22.33 28.93
C ALA A 420 26.93 -22.66 28.57
N ALA A 421 27.81 -21.69 28.51
CA ALA A 421 29.23 -21.86 28.23
C ALA A 421 29.92 -22.65 29.33
N VAL A 422 29.68 -22.31 30.62
CA VAL A 422 30.21 -23.07 31.77
C VAL A 422 29.76 -24.53 31.70
N ARG A 423 28.49 -24.79 31.40
CA ARG A 423 27.95 -26.15 31.31
C ARG A 423 28.63 -26.98 30.20
N LEU A 424 28.90 -26.39 29.03
CA LEU A 424 29.65 -27.04 27.96
C LEU A 424 31.09 -27.33 28.36
N GLN A 425 31.77 -26.40 29.05
CA GLN A 425 33.13 -26.59 29.55
C GLN A 425 33.21 -27.73 30.59
N GLU A 426 32.26 -27.78 31.51
CA GLU A 426 32.18 -28.84 32.53
C GLU A 426 31.91 -30.20 31.88
N ALA A 427 31.00 -30.27 30.91
CA ALA A 427 30.72 -31.50 30.17
C ALA A 427 31.95 -31.96 29.38
N ALA A 428 32.64 -31.07 28.69
CA ALA A 428 33.88 -31.40 27.99
C ALA A 428 34.96 -31.92 28.95
N LYS A 429 35.17 -31.30 30.10
CA LYS A 429 36.11 -31.75 31.12
C LYS A 429 35.78 -33.16 31.64
N SER A 430 34.50 -33.45 31.85
CA SER A 430 34.04 -34.71 32.41
C SER A 430 34.28 -35.91 31.49
N VAL A 431 34.32 -35.72 30.18
CA VAL A 431 34.54 -36.74 29.15
C VAL A 431 35.96 -36.71 28.55
N GLY A 432 36.85 -35.82 29.04
CA GLY A 432 38.23 -35.75 28.60
C GLY A 432 38.48 -34.87 27.36
N GLY A 433 37.52 -34.01 26.97
CA GLY A 433 37.65 -33.07 25.87
C GLY A 433 36.40 -32.90 25.03
N LEU A 434 36.49 -32.12 23.97
CA LEU A 434 35.44 -32.03 22.95
C LEU A 434 35.51 -33.23 22.00
N PRO A 435 34.40 -33.55 21.32
CA PRO A 435 34.40 -34.59 20.30
C PRO A 435 35.46 -34.34 19.22
N PRO A 436 36.03 -35.41 18.60
CA PRO A 436 36.95 -35.24 17.49
C PRO A 436 36.30 -34.56 16.30
N LEU A 437 37.12 -34.08 15.38
CA LEU A 437 36.62 -33.55 14.09
C LEU A 437 35.68 -34.56 13.43
N SER A 438 34.55 -34.13 13.01
CA SER A 438 33.64 -35.00 12.26
C SER A 438 34.30 -35.42 10.93
N PRO A 439 34.14 -36.68 10.48
CA PRO A 439 34.64 -37.12 9.17
C PRO A 439 34.02 -36.26 8.05
N SER A 440 34.70 -36.18 6.89
CA SER A 440 34.13 -35.54 5.69
C SER A 440 32.79 -36.20 5.33
N THR A 441 31.83 -35.38 4.94
CA THR A 441 30.58 -35.89 4.38
C THR A 441 30.80 -36.27 2.91
N SER A 442 30.15 -37.31 2.42
CA SER A 442 30.34 -37.86 1.07
C SER A 442 30.07 -36.85 -0.07
N GLY A 443 29.29 -35.78 0.17
CA GLY A 443 28.99 -34.76 -0.84
C GLY A 443 30.09 -33.70 -1.04
N GLU A 444 31.05 -33.56 -0.12
CA GLU A 444 32.11 -32.52 -0.21
C GLU A 444 33.17 -32.81 -1.26
N THR A 445 33.26 -34.07 -1.74
CA THR A 445 34.24 -34.54 -2.72
C THR A 445 33.63 -34.94 -4.07
N GLU A 446 32.32 -34.77 -4.27
CA GLU A 446 31.61 -35.15 -5.48
C GLU A 446 31.70 -34.07 -6.56
N ASP A 447 31.77 -34.47 -7.82
CA ASP A 447 31.72 -33.57 -8.96
C ASP A 447 30.29 -32.93 -9.08
N GLY A 448 30.23 -31.73 -9.57
CA GLY A 448 29.00 -30.95 -9.65
C GLY A 448 28.58 -30.24 -8.35
N VAL A 449 29.49 -30.23 -7.32
CA VAL A 449 29.23 -29.57 -6.03
C VAL A 449 30.03 -28.29 -5.91
N CYS A 450 29.35 -27.18 -5.57
CA CYS A 450 29.96 -25.91 -5.19
C CYS A 450 29.85 -25.69 -3.68
N THR A 451 30.97 -25.57 -2.98
CA THR A 451 30.99 -25.20 -1.56
C THR A 451 31.01 -23.68 -1.42
N VAL A 452 29.96 -23.10 -0.85
CA VAL A 452 29.87 -21.68 -0.50
C VAL A 452 30.21 -21.49 0.97
N PHE A 453 31.39 -20.95 1.27
CA PHE A 453 31.77 -20.64 2.64
C PHE A 453 31.22 -19.27 3.06
N VAL A 454 30.48 -19.24 4.17
CA VAL A 454 29.93 -18.03 4.77
C VAL A 454 30.56 -17.83 6.14
N ASP A 455 31.52 -16.90 6.22
CA ASP A 455 32.22 -16.60 7.47
C ASP A 455 31.31 -15.90 8.48
N GLY A 456 31.43 -16.23 9.76
CA GLY A 456 30.60 -15.66 10.83
C GLY A 456 29.14 -16.14 10.84
N LEU A 457 28.78 -17.17 10.08
CA LEU A 457 27.43 -17.72 10.02
C LEU A 457 27.10 -18.49 11.31
N ARG A 458 26.39 -17.86 12.24
CA ARG A 458 25.92 -18.45 13.48
C ARG A 458 24.81 -19.47 13.20
N TYR A 459 24.60 -20.43 14.10
CA TYR A 459 23.59 -21.47 13.92
C TYR A 459 22.15 -20.93 13.80
N ASP A 460 21.77 -19.95 14.62
CA ASP A 460 20.46 -19.28 14.55
C ASP A 460 20.26 -18.55 13.19
N VAL A 461 21.34 -18.00 12.64
CA VAL A 461 21.34 -17.36 11.32
C VAL A 461 21.30 -18.40 10.20
N ALA A 462 22.01 -19.53 10.37
CA ALA A 462 21.98 -20.66 9.44
C ALA A 462 20.56 -21.28 9.33
N VAL A 463 19.82 -21.34 10.43
CA VAL A 463 18.41 -21.78 10.41
C VAL A 463 17.56 -20.83 9.53
N ARG A 464 17.73 -19.51 9.66
CA ARG A 464 17.05 -18.52 8.81
C ARG A 464 17.45 -18.65 7.34
N LEU A 465 18.74 -18.85 7.07
CA LEU A 465 19.24 -19.07 5.71
C LEU A 465 18.60 -20.33 5.10
N LYS A 466 18.53 -21.42 5.86
CA LYS A 466 17.86 -22.64 5.42
C LYS A 466 16.39 -22.41 5.04
N GLU A 467 15.65 -21.64 5.84
CA GLU A 467 14.25 -21.31 5.54
C GLU A 467 14.11 -20.55 4.22
N ARG A 468 15.02 -19.61 3.94
CA ARG A 468 15.05 -18.85 2.67
C ARG A 468 15.45 -19.74 1.48
N LEU A 469 16.45 -20.59 1.65
CA LEU A 469 16.88 -21.54 0.62
C LEU A 469 15.78 -22.54 0.22
N ALA A 470 14.73 -22.70 1.02
CA ALA A 470 13.59 -23.54 0.68
C ALA A 470 12.83 -23.06 -0.57
N GLU A 471 12.99 -21.79 -0.95
CA GLU A 471 12.43 -21.25 -2.20
C GLU A 471 13.19 -21.76 -3.44
N LEU A 472 14.49 -22.09 -3.30
CA LEU A 472 15.35 -22.58 -4.38
C LEU A 472 15.40 -24.12 -4.48
N GLY A 473 15.08 -24.82 -3.39
CA GLY A 473 15.21 -26.28 -3.40
C GLY A 473 14.78 -26.95 -2.10
N LYS A 474 15.43 -28.06 -1.76
CA LYS A 474 15.17 -28.82 -0.52
C LYS A 474 16.38 -28.75 0.40
N PRO A 475 16.56 -27.67 1.17
CA PRO A 475 17.72 -27.50 2.02
C PRO A 475 17.70 -28.46 3.20
N ALA A 476 18.85 -29.07 3.49
CA ALA A 476 19.12 -29.80 4.70
C ALA A 476 20.10 -29.01 5.59
N LEU A 477 19.97 -29.12 6.91
CA LEU A 477 20.89 -28.55 7.87
C LEU A 477 21.54 -29.69 8.66
N SER A 478 22.84 -29.77 8.56
CA SER A 478 23.65 -30.73 9.36
C SER A 478 24.66 -29.94 10.21
N VAL A 479 25.09 -30.55 11.30
CA VAL A 479 26.05 -29.95 12.24
C VAL A 479 27.21 -30.93 12.42
N SER A 480 28.42 -30.42 12.37
CA SER A 480 29.64 -31.18 12.55
C SER A 480 30.60 -30.47 13.51
N TRP A 481 31.44 -31.25 14.17
CA TRP A 481 32.50 -30.71 15.01
C TRP A 481 33.69 -30.28 14.17
N THR A 482 34.21 -29.10 14.47
CA THR A 482 35.36 -28.49 13.78
C THR A 482 36.58 -28.38 14.68
N SER A 483 37.64 -27.73 14.20
CA SER A 483 38.88 -27.51 14.95
C SER A 483 38.72 -26.52 16.11
N MET A 484 39.64 -26.63 17.05
CA MET A 484 39.85 -25.64 18.10
C MET A 484 41.22 -24.98 17.91
N PRO A 485 41.34 -23.64 18.05
CA PRO A 485 40.26 -22.69 18.26
C PRO A 485 39.35 -22.56 17.04
N SER A 486 38.08 -22.25 17.25
CA SER A 486 37.07 -22.07 16.18
C SER A 486 37.08 -20.65 15.65
N VAL A 487 38.19 -20.22 15.09
CA VAL A 487 38.36 -18.92 14.39
C VAL A 487 38.49 -19.15 12.89
N THR A 488 38.30 -18.11 12.08
CA THR A 488 38.34 -18.22 10.61
C THR A 488 39.60 -18.93 10.11
N ALA A 489 40.77 -18.56 10.62
CA ALA A 489 42.04 -19.13 10.19
C ALA A 489 42.16 -20.64 10.42
N SER A 490 41.59 -21.20 11.50
CA SER A 490 41.59 -22.62 11.80
C SER A 490 40.32 -23.36 11.33
N GLY A 491 39.14 -22.71 11.42
CA GLY A 491 37.86 -23.34 11.06
C GLY A 491 37.63 -23.47 9.56
N LYS A 492 37.94 -22.46 8.78
CA LYS A 492 37.74 -22.43 7.33
C LYS A 492 38.40 -23.57 6.56
N PRO A 493 39.70 -23.94 6.82
CA PRO A 493 40.31 -25.06 6.16
C PRO A 493 39.59 -26.40 6.43
N TRP A 494 39.08 -26.60 7.64
CA TRP A 494 38.36 -27.79 8.02
C TRP A 494 36.95 -27.91 7.48
N CYS A 495 36.37 -26.82 6.99
CA CYS A 495 35.09 -26.77 6.28
C CYS A 495 35.25 -26.84 4.75
N SER A 496 36.51 -27.03 4.25
CA SER A 496 36.81 -26.99 2.83
C SER A 496 36.92 -28.38 2.21
N PRO A 497 36.79 -28.49 0.87
CA PRO A 497 37.01 -29.75 0.14
C PRO A 497 38.44 -30.33 0.29
N VAL A 498 39.40 -29.56 0.78
CA VAL A 498 40.81 -29.97 0.95
C VAL A 498 41.18 -30.23 2.40
N ARG A 499 40.21 -30.37 3.30
CA ARG A 499 40.41 -30.60 4.75
C ARG A 499 41.38 -31.75 5.07
N ASP A 500 41.35 -32.82 4.31
CA ASP A 500 42.20 -34.01 4.53
C ASP A 500 43.67 -33.79 4.14
N LEU A 501 43.97 -32.68 3.45
CA LEU A 501 45.32 -32.22 3.07
C LEU A 501 45.84 -31.12 4.00
N VAL A 502 45.09 -30.79 5.05
CA VAL A 502 45.45 -29.83 6.08
C VAL A 502 45.93 -30.54 7.33
N ALA A 503 47.11 -30.15 7.81
CA ALA A 503 47.70 -30.63 9.05
C ALA A 503 47.81 -29.51 10.08
N GLY A 504 47.95 -29.87 11.36
CA GLY A 504 48.18 -28.95 12.47
C GLY A 504 47.92 -29.68 13.79
N THR A 505 48.41 -29.13 14.90
CA THR A 505 48.17 -29.70 16.21
C THR A 505 46.86 -29.17 16.77
N LYS A 506 46.00 -30.07 17.21
CA LYS A 506 44.70 -29.77 17.84
C LYS A 506 44.85 -29.27 19.29
N GLU A 507 46.03 -29.40 19.85
CA GLU A 507 46.30 -29.25 21.28
C GLU A 507 46.99 -27.93 21.62
N ASP A 508 47.49 -27.21 20.60
CA ASP A 508 48.16 -25.94 20.81
C ASP A 508 47.17 -24.78 20.89
N ALA A 509 47.34 -23.93 21.87
CA ALA A 509 46.53 -22.69 22.02
C ALA A 509 46.62 -21.75 20.79
N ASP A 510 47.73 -21.87 20.04
CA ASP A 510 48.02 -21.12 18.83
C ASP A 510 47.97 -22.00 17.57
N PHE A 511 46.94 -22.88 17.46
CA PHE A 511 46.78 -23.74 16.31
C PHE A 511 46.91 -23.00 14.99
N GLN A 512 47.93 -23.36 14.20
CA GLN A 512 48.17 -22.83 12.87
C GLN A 512 48.05 -23.95 11.84
N PRO A 513 47.02 -23.93 10.98
CA PRO A 513 46.90 -24.91 9.92
C PRO A 513 48.06 -24.87 8.95
N ARG A 514 48.52 -26.06 8.50
CA ARG A 514 49.65 -26.23 7.56
C ARG A 514 49.25 -27.16 6.43
N VAL A 515 49.90 -27.03 5.31
CA VAL A 515 49.79 -28.00 4.21
C VAL A 515 50.41 -29.34 4.68
N ALA A 516 49.66 -30.45 4.63
CA ALA A 516 50.09 -31.71 5.17
C ALA A 516 51.33 -32.28 4.47
N SER A 517 51.52 -32.02 3.18
CA SER A 517 52.58 -32.59 2.37
C SER A 517 53.98 -31.95 2.59
N ASP A 518 54.05 -30.64 2.88
CA ASP A 518 55.31 -29.92 2.96
C ASP A 518 55.47 -29.06 4.23
N GLY A 519 54.47 -29.07 5.11
CA GLY A 519 54.48 -28.39 6.40
C GLY A 519 54.44 -26.85 6.33
N LYS A 520 54.22 -26.28 5.15
CA LYS A 520 54.13 -24.81 4.98
C LYS A 520 52.86 -24.25 5.66
N PRO A 521 52.94 -23.05 6.23
CA PRO A 521 51.73 -22.39 6.77
C PRO A 521 50.65 -22.30 5.72
N LEU A 522 49.39 -22.55 6.10
CA LEU A 522 48.24 -22.48 5.23
C LEU A 522 47.77 -21.02 5.12
N SER A 523 48.61 -20.17 4.43
CA SER A 523 48.21 -18.80 4.06
C SER A 523 47.05 -18.85 3.04
N GLY A 524 46.33 -17.73 2.85
CA GLY A 524 45.30 -17.65 1.81
C GLY A 524 45.82 -18.04 0.40
N HIS A 525 47.08 -17.73 0.08
CA HIS A 525 47.71 -18.16 -1.17
C HIS A 525 47.90 -19.69 -1.23
N ASN A 526 48.47 -20.30 -0.17
CA ASN A 526 48.68 -21.73 -0.12
C ASN A 526 47.37 -22.53 -0.09
N PHE A 527 46.32 -21.97 0.56
CA PHE A 527 44.99 -22.54 0.57
C PHE A 527 44.37 -22.57 -0.85
N ARG A 528 44.39 -21.46 -1.56
CA ARG A 528 43.89 -21.39 -2.95
C ARG A 528 44.69 -22.29 -3.89
N LYS A 529 45.98 -22.37 -3.70
CA LYS A 529 46.86 -23.29 -4.45
C LYS A 529 46.49 -24.73 -4.21
N LEU A 530 46.26 -25.12 -2.95
CA LEU A 530 45.88 -26.47 -2.58
C LEU A 530 44.50 -26.87 -3.17
N LEU A 531 43.53 -25.97 -3.16
CA LEU A 531 42.24 -26.16 -3.85
C LEU A 531 42.46 -26.41 -5.36
N ALA A 532 43.24 -25.58 -6.02
CA ALA A 532 43.49 -25.69 -7.46
C ALA A 532 44.24 -26.99 -7.83
N GLU A 533 45.24 -27.40 -7.04
CA GLU A 533 45.99 -28.64 -7.24
C GLU A 533 45.14 -29.90 -7.09
N THR A 534 44.01 -29.83 -6.35
CA THR A 534 43.06 -30.92 -6.21
C THR A 534 41.90 -30.84 -7.21
N GLY A 535 41.96 -29.94 -8.18
CA GLY A 535 40.95 -29.79 -9.22
C GLY A 535 39.68 -29.03 -8.76
N VAL A 536 39.74 -28.34 -7.60
CA VAL A 536 38.64 -27.48 -7.14
C VAL A 536 38.76 -26.10 -7.74
N GLN A 537 37.75 -25.64 -8.46
CA GLN A 537 37.66 -24.32 -9.02
C GLN A 537 37.49 -23.29 -7.90
N VAL A 538 38.34 -22.29 -7.82
CA VAL A 538 38.21 -21.18 -6.87
C VAL A 538 37.49 -20.05 -7.58
N LEU A 539 36.24 -19.78 -7.24
CA LEU A 539 35.39 -18.82 -7.92
C LEU A 539 35.32 -17.52 -7.12
N ASP A 540 35.53 -16.41 -7.80
CA ASP A 540 35.26 -15.07 -7.24
C ASP A 540 33.75 -14.76 -7.21
N LYS A 541 33.37 -13.67 -6.52
CA LYS A 541 31.96 -13.33 -6.19
C LYS A 541 30.97 -13.40 -7.36
N HIS A 542 31.42 -13.19 -8.59
CA HIS A 542 30.56 -13.10 -9.79
C HIS A 542 30.88 -14.17 -10.85
N GLU A 543 31.78 -15.08 -10.54
CA GLU A 543 32.16 -16.13 -11.49
C GLU A 543 31.25 -17.34 -11.39
N SER A 544 30.88 -17.89 -12.54
CA SER A 544 30.24 -19.20 -12.67
C SER A 544 31.29 -20.21 -13.11
N GLY A 545 31.42 -21.31 -12.36
CA GLY A 545 32.36 -22.38 -12.70
C GLY A 545 31.79 -23.36 -13.73
N ASP A 546 32.57 -24.40 -14.02
CA ASP A 546 32.09 -25.57 -14.73
C ASP A 546 31.11 -26.34 -13.82
N PRO A 547 29.84 -26.50 -14.22
CA PRO A 547 28.81 -27.16 -13.40
C PRO A 547 29.09 -28.66 -13.21
N GLN A 548 29.99 -29.26 -14.00
CA GLN A 548 30.39 -30.67 -13.84
C GLN A 548 31.60 -30.83 -12.93
N GLY A 549 32.24 -29.72 -12.53
CA GLY A 549 33.42 -29.72 -11.65
C GLY A 549 33.07 -29.46 -10.20
N ARG A 550 34.10 -29.53 -9.34
CA ARG A 550 34.00 -29.10 -7.93
C ARG A 550 34.41 -27.64 -7.82
N ALA A 551 33.70 -26.86 -7.00
CA ALA A 551 34.02 -25.45 -6.83
C ALA A 551 34.01 -25.02 -5.35
N TRP A 552 34.76 -23.96 -5.06
CA TRP A 552 34.81 -23.25 -3.80
C TRP A 552 34.60 -21.76 -4.05
N THR A 553 33.70 -21.17 -3.28
CA THR A 553 33.51 -19.71 -3.28
C THR A 553 33.24 -19.23 -1.85
N GLU A 554 33.46 -17.95 -1.60
CA GLU A 554 33.21 -17.30 -0.32
C GLU A 554 32.16 -16.21 -0.54
N SER A 555 31.15 -16.15 0.31
CA SER A 555 30.05 -15.19 0.18
C SER A 555 29.56 -14.69 1.53
N GLY A 556 29.05 -13.45 1.54
CA GLY A 556 28.56 -12.77 2.72
C GLY A 556 29.69 -12.09 3.51
N ASP A 557 29.32 -10.98 4.14
CA ASP A 557 30.24 -10.16 4.92
C ASP A 557 29.85 -10.15 6.42
N LEU A 558 29.23 -11.23 6.92
CA LEU A 558 28.72 -11.31 8.32
C LEU A 558 29.81 -11.09 9.36
N ASP A 559 30.97 -11.75 9.18
CA ASP A 559 32.12 -11.61 10.07
C ASP A 559 32.67 -10.20 10.07
N HIS A 560 32.90 -9.63 8.88
CA HIS A 560 33.40 -8.28 8.71
C HIS A 560 32.45 -7.23 9.32
N TYR A 561 31.13 -7.32 9.05
CA TYR A 561 30.15 -6.44 9.67
C TYR A 561 30.07 -6.60 11.18
N GLY A 562 30.20 -7.84 11.69
CA GLY A 562 30.24 -8.12 13.12
C GLY A 562 31.42 -7.43 13.80
N HIS A 563 32.60 -7.47 13.20
CA HIS A 563 33.80 -6.81 13.70
C HIS A 563 33.73 -5.28 13.64
N GLU A 564 33.25 -4.72 12.53
CA GLU A 564 33.21 -3.25 12.36
C GLU A 564 32.04 -2.59 13.07
N HIS A 565 30.88 -3.25 13.13
CA HIS A 565 29.64 -2.61 13.54
C HIS A 565 29.01 -3.24 14.80
N GLY A 566 29.54 -4.36 15.29
CA GLY A 566 29.07 -5.04 16.51
C GLY A 566 27.59 -5.33 16.47
N ILE A 567 26.84 -4.88 17.47
CA ILE A 567 25.39 -5.12 17.59
C ILE A 567 24.56 -4.61 16.40
N ARG A 568 25.09 -3.70 15.59
CA ARG A 568 24.40 -3.20 14.39
C ARG A 568 24.33 -4.24 13.29
N LEU A 569 25.09 -5.35 13.37
CA LEU A 569 24.97 -6.50 12.47
C LEU A 569 23.51 -6.99 12.40
N ALA A 570 22.80 -6.99 13.53
CA ALA A 570 21.40 -7.43 13.60
C ALA A 570 20.50 -6.77 12.54
N LYS A 571 20.76 -5.52 12.19
CA LYS A 571 19.95 -4.74 11.23
C LYS A 571 20.20 -5.07 9.77
N VAL A 572 21.42 -5.44 9.45
CA VAL A 572 21.84 -5.72 8.06
C VAL A 572 21.82 -7.20 7.77
N LEU A 573 21.44 -8.03 8.75
CA LEU A 573 21.43 -9.47 8.64
C LEU A 573 20.63 -9.95 7.43
N ASP A 574 19.44 -9.42 7.21
CA ASP A 574 18.59 -9.80 6.09
C ASP A 574 19.23 -9.46 4.73
N VAL A 575 19.91 -8.32 4.65
CA VAL A 575 20.65 -7.91 3.44
C VAL A 575 21.82 -8.86 3.19
N GLN A 576 22.55 -9.25 4.26
CA GLN A 576 23.66 -10.18 4.16
C GLN A 576 23.20 -11.58 3.72
N LEU A 577 22.08 -12.04 4.25
CA LEU A 577 21.50 -13.32 3.84
C LEU A 577 21.02 -13.29 2.38
N ASN A 578 20.46 -12.19 1.90
CA ASN A 578 20.09 -12.04 0.49
C ASN A 578 21.31 -12.12 -0.43
N GLN A 579 22.45 -11.54 -0.05
CA GLN A 579 23.70 -11.66 -0.84
C GLN A 579 24.19 -13.12 -0.92
N VAL A 580 24.02 -13.88 0.16
CA VAL A 580 24.32 -15.31 0.14
C VAL A 580 23.34 -16.06 -0.77
N MET A 581 22.06 -15.73 -0.72
CA MET A 581 21.04 -16.30 -1.62
C MET A 581 21.37 -16.05 -3.10
N GLU A 582 21.66 -14.80 -3.46
CA GLU A 582 22.06 -14.41 -4.82
C GLU A 582 23.31 -15.16 -5.31
N ARG A 583 24.20 -15.55 -4.38
CA ARG A 583 25.40 -16.36 -4.72
C ARG A 583 25.05 -17.84 -4.94
N VAL A 584 24.05 -18.35 -4.26
CA VAL A 584 23.58 -19.74 -4.39
C VAL A 584 22.76 -19.92 -5.67
N GLU A 585 21.96 -18.93 -6.07
CA GLU A 585 21.25 -18.91 -7.35
C GLU A 585 22.19 -18.89 -8.55
#